data_4cba0c0cd8d58bbcada3e78029160091
#
_entry.id   4cba0c0cd8d58bbcada3e78029160091
#
_cell.length_a   1.000
_cell.length_b   1.000
_cell.length_c   1.000
_cell.angle_alpha   90.00
_cell.angle_beta   90.00
_cell.angle_gamma   90.00
#
_symmetry.space_group_name_H-M   'P 1'
#
loop_
_entity.id
_entity.type
_entity.pdbx_description
1 polymer ?
#
loop_
_entity_poly.entity_id
_entity_poly.type
_entity_poly.pdbx_seq_one_letter_code
_entity_poly.pdbx_strand_id
1 'polypeptide(L)'
;QKNELLYAKHLKIEKTKKILGIARWIKKIPINNSLKRIFIVGWYGTETVGDKAILAGIVNHYKSEYDNKVEFVIGSLYPFVTKRTCYELSINASVVSTKTFELLSNAKSSDIIVMGGGPLMDLNELYVPLLAFKVAKAYRKKTVVFGCGLGPLKYDKFENAVKDILSYSDEIKLRDY
;
A
#
# COMPACT_ATOMS: atom_id res chain seq x y z
N GLN A 1 -7.28 19.62 7.37
CA GLN A 1 -6.78 19.79 8.77
C GLN A 1 -6.61 18.43 9.49
N LYS A 2 -7.64 17.56 9.54
CA LYS A 2 -7.55 16.27 10.28
C LYS A 2 -6.55 15.31 9.64
N ASN A 3 -6.45 15.28 8.32
CA ASN A 3 -5.51 14.44 7.58
C ASN A 3 -4.08 14.99 7.62
N GLU A 4 -3.90 16.33 7.63
CA GLU A 4 -2.59 16.95 7.83
C GLU A 4 -2.01 16.65 9.21
N LEU A 5 -2.86 16.67 10.24
CA LEU A 5 -2.46 16.32 11.61
C LEU A 5 -2.06 14.84 11.70
N LEU A 6 -2.78 13.96 11.00
CA LEU A 6 -2.49 12.52 10.96
C LEU A 6 -1.15 12.25 10.25
N TYR A 7 -0.92 12.90 9.11
CA TYR A 7 0.33 12.79 8.35
C TYR A 7 1.52 13.34 9.13
N ALA A 8 1.39 14.54 9.72
CA ALA A 8 2.42 15.13 10.58
C ALA A 8 2.71 14.27 11.82
N LYS A 9 1.68 13.64 12.39
CA LYS A 9 1.82 12.69 13.50
C LYS A 9 2.57 11.43 13.06
N HIS A 10 2.26 10.89 11.90
CA HIS A 10 2.95 9.72 11.35
C HIS A 10 4.40 10.01 10.99
N LEU A 11 4.70 11.14 10.34
CA LEU A 11 6.07 11.58 10.08
C LEU A 11 6.88 11.81 11.38
N LYS A 12 6.26 12.40 12.43
CA LYS A 12 6.89 12.57 13.73
C LYS A 12 7.20 11.24 14.43
N ILE A 13 6.30 10.28 14.32
CA ILE A 13 6.50 8.92 14.84
C ILE A 13 7.63 8.21 14.08
N GLU A 14 7.77 8.46 12.79
CA GLU A 14 8.84 7.91 11.96
C GLU A 14 10.24 8.35 12.38
N LYS A 15 10.41 9.64 12.65
CA LYS A 15 11.70 10.19 13.10
C LYS A 15 12.21 9.57 14.41
N THR A 16 11.38 8.86 15.15
CA THR A 16 11.66 8.43 16.52
C THR A 16 11.91 6.93 16.71
N LYS A 17 12.20 6.12 15.70
CA LYS A 17 12.36 4.65 15.83
C LYS A 17 11.15 3.91 16.45
N LYS A 18 10.06 4.62 16.79
CA LYS A 18 8.88 4.06 17.49
C LYS A 18 8.02 3.17 16.59
N ILE A 19 7.96 3.42 15.28
CA ILE A 19 7.15 2.60 14.36
C ILE A 19 7.67 1.16 14.32
N LEU A 20 8.97 0.97 14.24
CA LEU A 20 9.57 -0.36 14.29
C LEU A 20 9.32 -1.04 15.63
N GLY A 21 9.32 -0.26 16.72
CA GLY A 21 8.93 -0.73 18.05
C GLY A 21 7.47 -1.20 18.07
N ILE A 22 6.54 -0.38 17.57
CA ILE A 22 5.11 -0.73 17.49
C ILE A 22 4.90 -1.95 16.60
N ALA A 23 5.52 -1.99 15.42
CA ALA A 23 5.42 -3.13 14.50
C ALA A 23 5.96 -4.44 15.12
N ARG A 24 6.92 -4.37 16.06
CA ARG A 24 7.43 -5.53 16.79
C ARG A 24 6.36 -6.18 17.68
N TRP A 25 5.49 -5.38 18.29
CA TRP A 25 4.40 -5.83 19.18
C TRP A 25 3.13 -6.29 18.43
N ILE A 26 2.95 -5.87 17.17
CA ILE A 26 1.82 -6.28 16.37
C ILE A 26 1.95 -7.76 16.02
N LYS A 27 0.92 -8.54 16.36
CA LYS A 27 0.87 -9.97 16.01
C LYS A 27 0.86 -10.14 14.48
N LYS A 28 1.60 -11.13 14.00
CA LYS A 28 1.45 -11.58 12.61
C LYS A 28 0.07 -12.18 12.41
N ILE A 29 -0.54 -11.89 11.28
CA ILE A 29 -1.77 -12.57 10.85
C ILE A 29 -1.40 -13.99 10.46
N PRO A 30 -2.17 -15.02 10.85
CA PRO A 30 -1.96 -16.37 10.33
C PRO A 30 -2.00 -16.38 8.81
N ILE A 31 -1.01 -17.01 8.19
CA ILE A 31 -0.85 -17.01 6.73
C ILE A 31 -0.98 -18.45 6.25
N ASN A 32 -1.67 -18.62 5.13
CA ASN A 32 -1.61 -19.88 4.40
C ASN A 32 -0.29 -19.94 3.62
N ASN A 33 0.66 -20.74 4.09
CA ASN A 33 2.00 -20.85 3.49
C ASN A 33 1.98 -21.41 2.05
N SER A 34 0.85 -21.97 1.59
CA SER A 34 0.70 -22.45 0.21
C SER A 34 0.35 -21.33 -0.78
N LEU A 35 -0.02 -20.14 -0.29
CA LEU A 35 -0.39 -18.99 -1.10
C LEU A 35 0.60 -17.85 -0.94
N LYS A 36 0.88 -17.15 -2.03
CA LYS A 36 1.65 -15.90 -1.99
C LYS A 36 0.74 -14.77 -1.53
N ARG A 37 1.00 -14.19 -0.38
CA ARG A 37 0.18 -13.11 0.17
C ARG A 37 0.68 -11.76 -0.32
N ILE A 38 -0.23 -11.01 -1.01
CA ILE A 38 0.06 -9.72 -1.62
C ILE A 38 -0.82 -8.66 -0.97
N PHE A 39 -0.17 -7.66 -0.37
CA PHE A 39 -0.84 -6.51 0.23
C PHE A 39 -0.77 -5.31 -0.72
N ILE A 40 -1.91 -4.89 -1.24
CA ILE A 40 -2.03 -3.78 -2.18
C ILE A 40 -2.47 -2.54 -1.42
N VAL A 41 -1.72 -1.45 -1.54
CA VAL A 41 -2.00 -0.15 -0.92
C VAL A 41 -2.03 0.94 -1.98
N GLY A 42 -2.85 1.97 -1.78
CA GLY A 42 -3.01 3.09 -2.71
C GLY A 42 -4.22 3.93 -2.35
N TRP A 43 -4.82 4.59 -3.34
CA TRP A 43 -6.00 5.46 -3.17
C TRP A 43 -7.33 4.71 -3.21
N TYR A 44 -7.34 3.44 -2.86
CA TYR A 44 -8.53 2.61 -2.93
C TYR A 44 -9.62 3.07 -1.97
N GLY A 45 -10.86 3.06 -2.46
CA GLY A 45 -12.02 3.56 -1.75
C GLY A 45 -12.51 4.94 -2.23
N THR A 46 -11.85 5.56 -3.21
CA THR A 46 -12.22 6.87 -3.79
C THR A 46 -13.00 6.77 -5.10
N GLU A 47 -13.23 5.56 -5.62
CA GLU A 47 -14.00 5.24 -6.84
C GLU A 47 -13.48 5.83 -8.16
N THR A 48 -12.20 6.16 -8.24
CA THR A 48 -11.63 6.60 -9.51
C THR A 48 -11.49 5.44 -10.49
N VAL A 49 -11.87 5.66 -11.76
CA VAL A 49 -11.79 4.64 -12.83
C VAL A 49 -10.35 4.17 -13.03
N GLY A 50 -9.39 5.10 -12.97
CA GLY A 50 -7.97 4.79 -13.10
C GLY A 50 -7.48 3.83 -12.03
N ASP A 51 -7.86 4.04 -10.77
CA ASP A 51 -7.46 3.17 -9.66
C ASP A 51 -8.08 1.78 -9.77
N LYS A 52 -9.33 1.68 -10.26
CA LYS A 52 -9.98 0.40 -10.54
C LYS A 52 -9.23 -0.39 -11.63
N ALA A 53 -8.83 0.29 -12.71
CA ALA A 53 -8.08 -0.34 -13.81
C ALA A 53 -6.70 -0.82 -13.36
N ILE A 54 -5.98 -0.01 -12.57
CA ILE A 54 -4.68 -0.37 -12.02
C ILE A 54 -4.82 -1.56 -11.05
N LEU A 55 -5.84 -1.56 -10.19
CA LEU A 55 -6.10 -2.68 -9.28
C LEU A 55 -6.34 -3.98 -10.04
N ALA A 56 -7.17 -3.96 -11.08
CA ALA A 56 -7.40 -5.12 -11.94
C ALA A 56 -6.10 -5.59 -12.62
N GLY A 57 -5.30 -4.66 -13.11
CA GLY A 57 -3.98 -4.95 -13.70
C GLY A 57 -3.03 -5.64 -12.73
N ILE A 58 -2.91 -5.13 -11.51
CA ILE A 58 -2.08 -5.73 -10.44
C ILE A 58 -2.55 -7.15 -10.13
N VAL A 59 -3.86 -7.33 -9.91
CA VAL A 59 -4.43 -8.65 -9.58
C VAL A 59 -4.16 -9.65 -10.69
N ASN A 60 -4.38 -9.28 -11.95
CA ASN A 60 -4.16 -10.16 -13.10
C ASN A 60 -2.66 -10.50 -13.26
N HIS A 61 -1.78 -9.52 -13.09
CA HIS A 61 -0.33 -9.72 -13.15
C HIS A 61 0.12 -10.79 -12.15
N TYR A 62 -0.24 -10.66 -10.89
CA TYR A 62 0.19 -11.59 -9.85
C TYR A 62 -0.54 -12.94 -9.91
N LYS A 63 -1.78 -13.00 -10.39
CA LYS A 63 -2.44 -14.27 -10.67
C LYS A 63 -1.68 -15.06 -11.73
N SER A 64 -1.21 -14.39 -12.78
CA SER A 64 -0.41 -15.01 -13.83
C SER A 64 0.97 -15.42 -13.33
N GLU A 65 1.65 -14.55 -12.56
CA GLU A 65 3.01 -14.81 -12.06
C GLU A 65 3.08 -16.01 -11.09
N TYR A 66 2.01 -16.23 -10.31
CA TYR A 66 1.97 -17.29 -9.28
C TYR A 66 0.95 -18.41 -9.57
N ASP A 67 0.54 -18.61 -10.81
CA ASP A 67 -0.41 -19.68 -11.20
C ASP A 67 -1.69 -19.68 -10.34
N ASN A 68 -2.27 -18.51 -10.07
CA ASN A 68 -3.41 -18.30 -9.19
C ASN A 68 -3.20 -18.68 -7.70
N LYS A 69 -2.00 -19.06 -7.28
CA LYS A 69 -1.66 -19.37 -5.88
C LYS A 69 -1.37 -18.10 -5.08
N VAL A 70 -2.32 -17.17 -5.07
CA VAL A 70 -2.20 -15.85 -4.44
C VAL A 70 -3.37 -15.55 -3.53
N GLU A 71 -3.08 -14.85 -2.44
CA GLU A 71 -4.05 -14.23 -1.55
C GLU A 71 -3.88 -12.71 -1.63
N PHE A 72 -4.93 -12.00 -2.02
CA PHE A 72 -4.91 -10.54 -2.08
C PHE A 72 -5.52 -9.92 -0.83
N VAL A 73 -4.83 -8.91 -0.31
CA VAL A 73 -5.35 -8.01 0.72
C VAL A 73 -5.24 -6.59 0.19
N ILE A 74 -6.31 -5.82 0.26
CA ILE A 74 -6.37 -4.44 -0.23
C ILE A 74 -6.57 -3.50 0.94
N GLY A 75 -5.61 -2.61 1.16
CA GLY A 75 -5.71 -1.51 2.11
C GLY A 75 -6.56 -0.38 1.52
N SER A 76 -7.62 -0.01 2.19
CA SER A 76 -8.60 0.95 1.68
C SER A 76 -8.86 2.08 2.65
N LEU A 77 -9.00 3.29 2.11
CA LEU A 77 -9.45 4.49 2.83
C LEU A 77 -10.92 4.33 3.26
N TYR A 78 -11.73 3.74 2.37
CA TYR A 78 -13.16 3.46 2.59
C TYR A 78 -13.46 2.00 2.21
N PRO A 79 -13.31 1.03 3.14
CA PRO A 79 -13.40 -0.40 2.85
C PRO A 79 -14.71 -0.84 2.16
N PHE A 80 -15.83 -0.22 2.50
CA PHE A 80 -17.11 -0.53 1.87
C PHE A 80 -17.09 -0.27 0.36
N VAL A 81 -16.50 0.87 -0.06
CA VAL A 81 -16.38 1.24 -1.47
C VAL A 81 -15.49 0.25 -2.21
N THR A 82 -14.33 -0.08 -1.64
CA THR A 82 -13.41 -1.05 -2.25
C THR A 82 -14.00 -2.46 -2.35
N LYS A 83 -14.79 -2.90 -1.36
CA LYS A 83 -15.52 -4.18 -1.44
C LYS A 83 -16.47 -4.21 -2.64
N ARG A 84 -17.21 -3.10 -2.89
CA ARG A 84 -18.05 -2.97 -4.07
C ARG A 84 -17.23 -3.04 -5.36
N THR A 85 -16.10 -2.33 -5.43
CA THR A 85 -15.17 -2.40 -6.57
C THR A 85 -14.67 -3.82 -6.80
N CYS A 86 -14.29 -4.55 -5.75
CA CYS A 86 -13.87 -5.95 -5.88
C CYS A 86 -14.99 -6.84 -6.44
N TYR A 87 -16.23 -6.62 -6.00
CA TYR A 87 -17.39 -7.33 -6.54
C TYR A 87 -17.60 -7.03 -8.03
N GLU A 88 -17.61 -5.74 -8.42
CA GLU A 88 -17.75 -5.28 -9.81
C GLU A 88 -16.67 -5.88 -10.73
N LEU A 89 -15.44 -6.00 -10.24
CA LEU A 89 -14.29 -6.50 -11.00
C LEU A 89 -14.06 -8.02 -10.84
N SER A 90 -14.94 -8.73 -10.13
CA SER A 90 -14.77 -10.15 -9.80
C SER A 90 -13.42 -10.49 -9.16
N ILE A 91 -12.94 -9.58 -8.31
CA ILE A 91 -11.69 -9.74 -7.56
C ILE A 91 -11.97 -10.39 -6.21
N ASN A 92 -11.42 -11.59 -5.99
CA ASN A 92 -11.42 -12.23 -4.69
C ASN A 92 -10.28 -11.68 -3.84
N ALA A 93 -10.60 -10.80 -2.89
CA ALA A 93 -9.62 -10.16 -2.01
C ALA A 93 -10.22 -9.83 -0.63
N SER A 94 -9.39 -9.86 0.39
CA SER A 94 -9.72 -9.29 1.70
C SER A 94 -9.51 -7.79 1.66
N VAL A 95 -10.51 -7.01 2.10
CA VAL A 95 -10.41 -5.56 2.17
C VAL A 95 -10.29 -5.11 3.62
N VAL A 96 -9.22 -4.38 3.92
CA VAL A 96 -8.89 -3.90 5.27
C VAL A 96 -8.79 -2.37 5.30
N SER A 97 -8.93 -1.78 6.47
CA SER A 97 -8.72 -0.35 6.64
C SER A 97 -7.23 0.01 6.59
N THR A 98 -6.91 1.23 6.15
CA THR A 98 -5.55 1.81 6.25
C THR A 98 -5.25 2.42 7.61
N LYS A 99 -6.06 2.13 8.65
CA LYS A 99 -5.73 2.49 10.03
C LYS A 99 -4.41 1.85 10.46
N THR A 100 -3.66 2.55 11.31
CA THR A 100 -2.26 2.23 11.60
C THR A 100 -2.03 0.75 11.96
N PHE A 101 -2.82 0.18 12.88
CA PHE A 101 -2.62 -1.22 13.30
C PHE A 101 -2.89 -2.23 12.19
N GLU A 102 -3.96 -2.07 11.43
CA GLU A 102 -4.33 -2.94 10.31
C GLU A 102 -3.30 -2.83 9.19
N LEU A 103 -2.87 -1.59 8.86
CA LEU A 103 -1.85 -1.33 7.87
C LEU A 103 -0.52 -2.02 8.22
N LEU A 104 -0.01 -1.81 9.43
CA LEU A 104 1.26 -2.38 9.88
C LEU A 104 1.20 -3.91 9.99
N SER A 105 0.08 -4.46 10.47
CA SER A 105 -0.12 -5.91 10.60
C SER A 105 -0.09 -6.60 9.23
N ASN A 106 -0.79 -6.03 8.24
CA ASN A 106 -0.82 -6.59 6.89
C ASN A 106 0.52 -6.42 6.17
N ALA A 107 1.17 -5.26 6.31
CA ALA A 107 2.51 -5.04 5.74
C ALA A 107 3.55 -6.03 6.32
N LYS A 108 3.49 -6.33 7.62
CA LYS A 108 4.37 -7.31 8.28
C LYS A 108 4.09 -8.74 7.84
N SER A 109 2.83 -9.08 7.57
CA SER A 109 2.37 -10.46 7.35
C SER A 109 2.30 -10.84 5.87
N SER A 110 2.46 -9.90 4.95
CA SER A 110 2.45 -10.19 3.51
C SER A 110 3.84 -10.47 2.98
N ASP A 111 3.93 -11.16 1.84
CA ASP A 111 5.19 -11.46 1.17
C ASP A 111 5.62 -10.32 0.26
N ILE A 112 4.65 -9.70 -0.39
CA ILE A 112 4.83 -8.58 -1.31
C ILE A 112 3.88 -7.46 -0.92
N ILE A 113 4.41 -6.24 -0.86
CA ILE A 113 3.62 -5.03 -0.68
C ILE A 113 3.68 -4.23 -1.98
N VAL A 114 2.52 -3.96 -2.56
CA VAL A 114 2.38 -3.26 -3.83
C VAL A 114 1.70 -1.92 -3.59
N MET A 115 2.37 -0.83 -3.95
CA MET A 115 1.71 0.44 -4.12
C MET A 115 1.17 0.51 -5.54
N GLY A 116 -0.14 0.68 -5.68
CA GLY A 116 -0.79 0.87 -6.99
C GLY A 116 -2.04 1.71 -6.85
N GLY A 117 -2.40 2.38 -7.92
CA GLY A 117 -3.50 3.34 -7.91
C GLY A 117 -3.12 4.69 -7.29
N GLY A 118 -3.50 5.74 -7.97
CA GLY A 118 -3.17 7.11 -7.63
C GLY A 118 -1.75 7.54 -8.01
N PRO A 119 -1.55 8.84 -8.18
CA PRO A 119 -0.25 9.42 -8.47
C PRO A 119 0.57 9.63 -7.19
N LEU A 120 1.90 9.59 -7.34
CA LEU A 120 2.86 10.07 -6.36
C LEU A 120 2.91 11.61 -6.45
N MET A 121 2.11 12.29 -5.65
CA MET A 121 1.96 13.75 -5.67
C MET A 121 1.67 14.32 -4.28
N ASP A 122 1.42 15.62 -4.17
CA ASP A 122 1.11 16.35 -2.93
C ASP A 122 -0.21 15.88 -2.27
N LEU A 123 -0.21 14.68 -1.71
CA LEU A 123 -1.35 14.08 -1.02
C LEU A 123 -0.97 13.54 0.35
N ASN A 124 -1.80 13.83 1.34
CA ASN A 124 -1.55 13.40 2.71
C ASN A 124 -1.59 11.87 2.86
N GLU A 125 -2.33 11.20 1.99
CA GLU A 125 -2.48 9.74 1.96
C GLU A 125 -1.19 9.00 1.58
N LEU A 126 -0.15 9.70 1.10
CA LEU A 126 1.19 9.12 0.91
C LEU A 126 1.75 8.43 2.17
N TYR A 127 1.22 8.76 3.36
CA TYR A 127 1.61 8.05 4.58
C TYR A 127 1.31 6.55 4.51
N VAL A 128 0.29 6.15 3.76
CA VAL A 128 -0.14 4.74 3.66
C VAL A 128 0.94 3.87 3.01
N PRO A 129 1.37 4.13 1.75
CA PRO A 129 2.45 3.37 1.14
C PRO A 129 3.78 3.58 1.86
N LEU A 130 4.06 4.79 2.34
CA LEU A 130 5.30 5.07 3.07
C LEU A 130 5.46 4.19 4.31
N LEU A 131 4.44 4.10 5.16
CA LEU A 131 4.45 3.25 6.34
C LEU A 131 4.51 1.77 6.00
N ALA A 132 3.71 1.34 5.01
CA ALA A 132 3.69 -0.04 4.56
C ALA A 132 5.08 -0.48 4.06
N PHE A 133 5.74 0.35 3.25
CA PHE A 133 7.07 0.06 2.69
C PHE A 133 8.16 0.07 3.76
N LYS A 134 8.13 1.02 4.71
CA LYS A 134 9.09 1.02 5.84
C LYS A 134 8.99 -0.26 6.68
N VAL A 135 7.78 -0.70 7.00
CA VAL A 135 7.57 -1.96 7.71
C VAL A 135 8.03 -3.14 6.86
N ALA A 136 7.67 -3.16 5.57
CA ALA A 136 8.08 -4.20 4.64
C ALA A 136 9.61 -4.38 4.63
N LYS A 137 10.36 -3.30 4.50
CA LYS A 137 11.83 -3.33 4.53
C LYS A 137 12.38 -3.86 5.86
N ALA A 138 11.81 -3.42 6.99
CA ALA A 138 12.23 -3.90 8.31
C ALA A 138 12.01 -5.42 8.49
N TYR A 139 11.02 -5.99 7.79
CA TYR A 139 10.71 -7.41 7.81
C TYR A 139 11.15 -8.16 6.54
N ARG A 140 12.03 -7.55 5.72
CA ARG A 140 12.60 -8.13 4.50
C ARG A 140 11.53 -8.64 3.52
N LYS A 141 10.47 -7.84 3.35
CA LYS A 141 9.40 -8.12 2.39
C LYS A 141 9.67 -7.38 1.09
N LYS A 142 9.24 -7.96 -0.04
CA LYS A 142 9.34 -7.32 -1.35
C LYS A 142 8.38 -6.15 -1.45
N THR A 143 8.82 -5.06 -2.06
CA THR A 143 8.07 -3.82 -2.25
C THR A 143 8.08 -3.40 -3.71
N VAL A 144 6.90 -3.07 -4.24
CA VAL A 144 6.71 -2.75 -5.65
C VAL A 144 5.85 -1.51 -5.80
N VAL A 145 6.29 -0.54 -6.60
CA VAL A 145 5.44 0.53 -7.13
C VAL A 145 4.94 0.09 -8.50
N PHE A 146 3.61 0.05 -8.69
CA PHE A 146 3.02 -0.51 -9.89
C PHE A 146 1.95 0.42 -10.49
N GLY A 147 2.19 0.91 -11.71
CA GLY A 147 1.23 1.69 -12.48
C GLY A 147 0.91 3.07 -11.91
N CYS A 148 1.79 3.61 -11.06
CA CYS A 148 1.63 4.94 -10.50
C CYS A 148 2.16 6.00 -11.47
N GLY A 149 1.44 7.13 -11.58
CA GLY A 149 1.94 8.33 -12.21
C GLY A 149 2.72 9.19 -11.23
N LEU A 150 3.55 10.09 -11.73
CA LEU A 150 4.20 11.12 -10.94
C LEU A 150 3.46 12.45 -11.17
N GLY A 151 2.95 13.05 -10.11
CA GLY A 151 2.27 14.33 -10.15
C GLY A 151 3.15 15.49 -9.66
N PRO A 152 2.60 16.71 -9.60
CA PRO A 152 3.34 17.85 -9.10
C PRO A 152 3.68 17.67 -7.62
N LEU A 153 4.93 17.98 -7.27
CA LEU A 153 5.46 17.99 -5.90
C LEU A 153 5.91 19.43 -5.59
N LYS A 154 5.08 20.16 -4.86
CA LYS A 154 5.30 21.58 -4.52
C LYS A 154 5.88 21.76 -3.10
N TYR A 155 5.73 20.74 -2.26
CA TYR A 155 6.12 20.83 -0.87
C TYR A 155 7.16 19.76 -0.52
N ASP A 156 8.26 20.15 0.09
CA ASP A 156 9.38 19.29 0.49
C ASP A 156 8.94 18.04 1.26
N LYS A 157 7.91 18.18 2.11
CA LYS A 157 7.40 17.04 2.89
C LYS A 157 6.88 15.89 2.02
N PHE A 158 6.22 16.21 0.90
CA PHE A 158 5.70 15.21 -0.02
C PHE A 158 6.79 14.71 -0.96
N GLU A 159 7.66 15.60 -1.42
CA GLU A 159 8.82 15.22 -2.21
C GLU A 159 9.70 14.22 -1.44
N ASN A 160 9.99 14.48 -0.17
CA ASN A 160 10.73 13.57 0.70
C ASN A 160 9.99 12.24 0.91
N ALA A 161 8.66 12.28 1.08
CA ALA A 161 7.87 11.06 1.21
C ALA A 161 7.92 10.20 -0.07
N VAL A 162 7.84 10.82 -1.25
CA VAL A 162 7.97 10.13 -2.54
C VAL A 162 9.38 9.57 -2.72
N LYS A 163 10.43 10.35 -2.44
CA LYS A 163 11.83 9.87 -2.45
C LYS A 163 12.00 8.65 -1.55
N ASP A 164 11.44 8.68 -0.35
CA ASP A 164 11.51 7.57 0.59
C ASP A 164 10.76 6.34 0.04
N ILE A 165 9.54 6.49 -0.49
CA ILE A 165 8.78 5.38 -1.09
C ILE A 165 9.59 4.74 -2.22
N LEU A 166 10.13 5.53 -3.13
CA LEU A 166 10.92 5.04 -4.25
C LEU A 166 12.21 4.36 -3.79
N SER A 167 12.89 4.91 -2.77
CA SER A 167 14.11 4.33 -2.20
C SER A 167 13.87 2.99 -1.49
N TYR A 168 12.68 2.78 -0.95
CA TYR A 168 12.27 1.50 -0.35
C TYR A 168 11.74 0.48 -1.37
N SER A 169 11.53 0.88 -2.63
CA SER A 169 10.98 0.00 -3.65
C SER A 169 12.05 -0.94 -4.21
N ASP A 170 11.74 -2.23 -4.30
CA ASP A 170 12.58 -3.23 -4.98
C ASP A 170 12.30 -3.21 -6.50
N GLU A 171 11.08 -2.86 -6.90
CA GLU A 171 10.69 -2.68 -8.30
C GLU A 171 9.82 -1.43 -8.46
N ILE A 172 10.03 -0.72 -9.56
CA ILE A 172 9.28 0.48 -9.92
C ILE A 172 8.80 0.32 -11.36
N LYS A 173 7.48 0.24 -11.53
CA LYS A 173 6.80 0.18 -12.82
C LYS A 173 5.86 1.38 -12.90
N LEU A 174 6.30 2.47 -13.49
CA LEU A 174 5.48 3.67 -13.67
C LEU A 174 4.52 3.50 -14.84
N ARG A 175 3.42 4.26 -14.82
CA ARG A 175 2.42 4.28 -15.88
C ARG A 175 2.90 5.07 -17.10
N ASP A 176 3.53 6.20 -16.83
CA ASP A 176 3.92 7.18 -17.86
C ASP A 176 5.43 7.11 -18.08
N TYR A 177 5.83 7.05 -19.36
CA TYR A 177 7.22 7.11 -19.82
C TYR A 177 7.52 8.49 -20.38
#